data_16c9f628ddf77fd225406e8b7bb3984f
#
_entry.id   16c9f628ddf77fd225406e8b7bb3984f
#
_cell.length_a   1.000
_cell.length_b   1.000
_cell.length_c   1.000
_cell.angle_alpha   90.00
_cell.angle_beta   90.00
_cell.angle_gamma   90.00
#
_symmetry.space_group_name_H-M   'P 1'
#
loop_
_entity.id
_entity.type
_entity.pdbx_description
1 polymer ?
#
loop_
_entity_poly.entity_id
_entity_poly.type
_entity_poly.pdbx_seq_one_letter_code
_entity_poly.pdbx_strand_id
1 'polypeptide(L)'
;MEIPKTERGSGLFIQPVHFDHIVSSGSTLLDLAVSGSRASEGGIPAGIVMEIFGQASSGKTAILSSIAAQAQSKGGSVLFADPEGRLDKEYARIYGMNIKAENYAQPDFVTDLLKMIWEFKSSENSTDVFIADSIAALSTKMEMDSDEGDKMGGKKAKDLHQLMRKTCRKIAKSNLLVAFSNQLHDSMSAYGSRTRTPGGHAIPFYASLRLEIKVIRMIEEELSVDRAILGSIRETVVLTGSDKKSAAKKISKITGVEAVVRIVKSTVDDPFRTAPVRILFGYGIDDVGANLQWLKTVAGLSKYLAVDKEFIRYQSAINYIEEMNYEKKLREQVSYVWHGIEHDFRERSLRKPKQFL
;
A
#
# COMPACT_ATOMS: atom_id res chain seq x y z
N MET A 1 -7.70 18.92 24.84
CA MET A 1 -6.29 18.68 25.23
C MET A 1 -5.49 18.90 23.99
N GLU A 2 -4.71 20.00 23.90
CA GLU A 2 -3.94 20.33 22.71
C GLU A 2 -2.78 19.34 22.57
N ILE A 3 -2.57 18.84 21.34
CA ILE A 3 -1.41 18.03 20.98
C ILE A 3 -0.18 18.90 21.18
N PRO A 4 0.84 18.47 21.93
CA PRO A 4 2.06 19.26 22.09
C PRO A 4 2.70 19.52 20.71
N LYS A 5 2.81 20.77 20.32
CA LYS A 5 3.64 21.16 19.15
C LYS A 5 5.08 20.80 19.47
N THR A 6 5.61 19.77 18.81
CA THR A 6 7.04 19.44 18.91
C THR A 6 7.84 20.63 18.41
N GLU A 7 8.57 21.29 19.29
CA GLU A 7 9.54 22.32 18.91
C GLU A 7 10.53 21.72 17.91
N ARG A 8 10.58 22.31 16.73
CA ARG A 8 11.54 21.97 15.67
C ARG A 8 12.92 22.32 16.17
N GLY A 9 13.71 21.32 16.57
CA GLY A 9 15.13 21.51 16.82
C GLY A 9 15.80 22.08 15.58
N SER A 10 16.41 23.26 15.71
CA SER A 10 17.16 23.97 14.67
C SER A 10 18.48 23.25 14.38
N GLY A 11 18.43 22.12 13.69
CA GLY A 11 19.60 21.44 13.15
C GLY A 11 19.56 21.50 11.63
N LEU A 12 20.63 22.00 11.05
CA LEU A 12 20.87 22.24 9.61
C LEU A 12 20.90 20.94 8.79
N PHE A 13 19.80 20.19 8.78
CA PHE A 13 19.60 19.09 7.85
C PHE A 13 18.55 19.54 6.84
N ILE A 14 19.01 19.88 5.64
CA ILE A 14 18.14 19.97 4.45
C ILE A 14 17.50 18.59 4.31
N GLN A 15 16.26 18.46 4.76
CA GLN A 15 15.52 17.22 4.62
C GLN A 15 15.04 17.13 3.17
N PRO A 16 15.42 16.10 2.43
CA PRO A 16 15.01 15.95 1.02
C PRO A 16 13.56 15.47 0.89
N VAL A 17 12.76 15.50 1.95
CA VAL A 17 11.41 14.96 2.00
C VAL A 17 10.41 16.09 2.20
N HIS A 18 9.45 16.19 1.28
CA HIS A 18 8.46 17.26 1.25
C HIS A 18 7.22 16.87 2.06
N PHE A 19 7.23 17.16 3.37
CA PHE A 19 6.09 16.87 4.25
C PHE A 19 4.88 17.79 4.03
N ASP A 20 5.04 18.88 3.30
CA ASP A 20 3.92 19.73 2.89
C ASP A 20 3.09 19.08 1.76
N HIS A 21 3.65 18.06 1.12
CA HIS A 21 3.05 17.31 0.02
C HIS A 21 3.02 15.81 0.33
N ILE A 22 1.90 15.37 0.91
CA ILE A 22 1.71 13.99 1.38
C ILE A 22 0.49 13.36 0.70
N VAL A 23 0.64 12.13 0.25
CA VAL A 23 -0.47 11.30 -0.26
C VAL A 23 -0.76 10.15 0.71
N SER A 24 -2.04 9.88 0.94
CA SER A 24 -2.47 8.72 1.73
C SER A 24 -2.33 7.42 0.92
N SER A 25 -2.05 6.34 1.60
CA SER A 25 -2.14 4.98 1.04
C SER A 25 -3.59 4.46 0.95
N GLY A 26 -4.53 5.17 1.56
CA GLY A 26 -5.89 4.71 1.80
C GLY A 26 -6.05 3.86 3.06
N SER A 27 -4.96 3.61 3.78
CA SER A 27 -4.95 2.93 5.07
C SER A 27 -4.36 3.83 6.15
N THR A 28 -5.17 4.20 7.12
CA THR A 28 -4.76 5.05 8.26
C THR A 28 -3.56 4.47 8.99
N LEU A 29 -3.57 3.18 9.26
CA LEU A 29 -2.49 2.51 9.99
C LEU A 29 -1.18 2.46 9.21
N LEU A 30 -1.25 2.29 7.89
CA LEU A 30 -0.07 2.34 7.02
C LEU A 30 0.48 3.77 6.93
N ASP A 31 -0.38 4.75 6.78
CA ASP A 31 -0.01 6.16 6.73
C ASP A 31 0.71 6.60 8.01
N LEU A 32 0.16 6.26 9.18
CA LEU A 32 0.78 6.52 10.47
C LEU A 32 2.12 5.79 10.63
N ALA A 33 2.20 4.52 10.22
CA ALA A 33 3.44 3.76 10.27
C ALA A 33 4.54 4.38 9.41
N VAL A 34 4.20 4.95 8.25
CA VAL A 34 5.17 5.57 7.31
C VAL A 34 5.73 6.88 7.84
N SER A 35 4.88 7.78 8.36
CA SER A 35 5.32 9.13 8.72
C SER A 35 4.58 9.78 9.89
N GLY A 36 3.85 9.01 10.70
CA GLY A 36 3.03 9.53 11.79
C GLY A 36 3.80 10.34 12.82
N SER A 37 5.11 10.08 13.03
CA SER A 37 5.95 10.92 13.92
C SER A 37 6.26 12.30 13.34
N ARG A 38 6.04 12.49 12.06
CA ARG A 38 6.36 13.71 11.31
C ARG A 38 5.12 14.46 10.83
N ALA A 39 4.05 13.73 10.53
CA ALA A 39 2.78 14.24 10.05
C ALA A 39 1.65 13.63 10.90
N SER A 40 0.77 14.46 11.46
CA SER A 40 -0.27 14.01 12.40
C SER A 40 -1.22 12.95 11.83
N GLU A 41 -1.51 13.00 10.54
CA GLU A 41 -2.34 12.02 9.86
C GLU A 41 -1.50 10.92 9.16
N GLY A 42 -0.16 11.05 9.18
CA GLY A 42 0.73 10.17 8.44
C GLY A 42 0.63 10.33 6.93
N GLY A 43 1.10 9.34 6.19
CA GLY A 43 1.06 9.26 4.74
C GLY A 43 2.43 9.22 4.08
N ILE A 44 2.46 9.18 2.76
CA ILE A 44 3.66 9.01 1.96
C ILE A 44 4.05 10.38 1.39
N PRO A 45 5.20 10.95 1.77
CA PRO A 45 5.60 12.27 1.28
C PRO A 45 6.07 12.22 -0.17
N ALA A 46 5.93 13.33 -0.87
CA ALA A 46 6.53 13.56 -2.18
C ALA A 46 8.07 13.72 -2.11
N GLY A 47 8.70 13.81 -3.25
CA GLY A 47 10.15 13.98 -3.38
C GLY A 47 10.95 12.70 -3.13
N ILE A 48 10.29 11.54 -3.09
CA ILE A 48 10.94 10.26 -2.79
C ILE A 48 10.65 9.18 -3.85
N VAL A 49 11.50 8.16 -3.80
CA VAL A 49 11.23 6.87 -4.46
C VAL A 49 10.81 5.86 -3.42
N MET A 50 9.69 5.19 -3.66
CA MET A 50 9.15 4.12 -2.86
C MET A 50 9.20 2.80 -3.62
N GLU A 51 9.52 1.71 -2.94
CA GLU A 51 9.35 0.35 -3.42
C GLU A 51 8.37 -0.40 -2.52
N ILE A 52 7.35 -1.03 -3.12
CA ILE A 52 6.51 -2.02 -2.46
C ILE A 52 6.81 -3.39 -3.05
N PHE A 53 7.11 -4.37 -2.20
CA PHE A 53 7.48 -5.70 -2.68
C PHE A 53 6.88 -6.80 -1.81
N GLY A 54 6.72 -7.97 -2.39
CA GLY A 54 6.10 -9.12 -1.74
C GLY A 54 5.77 -10.22 -2.75
N GLN A 55 5.21 -11.32 -2.27
CA GLN A 55 4.77 -12.43 -3.11
C GLN A 55 3.69 -12.00 -4.10
N ALA A 56 3.46 -12.80 -5.15
CA ALA A 56 2.33 -12.61 -6.05
C ALA A 56 1.00 -12.60 -5.25
N SER A 57 0.03 -11.84 -5.73
CA SER A 57 -1.30 -11.71 -5.11
C SER A 57 -1.31 -11.21 -3.65
N SER A 58 -0.23 -10.54 -3.21
CA SER A 58 -0.16 -9.99 -1.85
C SER A 58 -0.86 -8.65 -1.68
N GLY A 59 -1.36 -8.02 -2.76
CA GLY A 59 -2.07 -6.73 -2.71
C GLY A 59 -1.21 -5.51 -3.08
N LYS A 60 -0.04 -5.69 -3.69
CA LYS A 60 0.83 -4.58 -4.13
C LYS A 60 0.10 -3.59 -5.05
N THR A 61 -0.50 -4.11 -6.14
CA THR A 61 -1.28 -3.32 -7.10
C THR A 61 -2.47 -2.62 -6.44
N ALA A 62 -3.11 -3.26 -5.47
CA ALA A 62 -4.23 -2.69 -4.72
C ALA A 62 -3.79 -1.43 -3.94
N ILE A 63 -2.68 -1.52 -3.20
CA ILE A 63 -2.12 -0.38 -2.45
C ILE A 63 -1.67 0.72 -3.42
N LEU A 64 -1.00 0.39 -4.53
CA LEU A 64 -0.57 1.37 -5.52
C LEU A 64 -1.77 2.07 -6.19
N SER A 65 -2.81 1.33 -6.55
CA SER A 65 -4.05 1.90 -7.10
C SER A 65 -4.76 2.81 -6.09
N SER A 66 -4.76 2.44 -4.81
CA SER A 66 -5.31 3.29 -3.74
C SER A 66 -4.50 4.58 -3.58
N ILE A 67 -3.16 4.52 -3.58
CA ILE A 67 -2.29 5.71 -3.54
C ILE A 67 -2.60 6.64 -4.73
N ALA A 68 -2.74 6.07 -5.94
CA ALA A 68 -3.10 6.82 -7.14
C ALA A 68 -4.46 7.53 -6.99
N ALA A 69 -5.48 6.81 -6.50
CA ALA A 69 -6.81 7.35 -6.24
C ALA A 69 -6.78 8.49 -5.22
N GLN A 70 -6.02 8.34 -4.14
CA GLN A 70 -5.86 9.38 -3.11
C GLN A 70 -5.16 10.64 -3.67
N ALA A 71 -4.16 10.48 -4.53
CA ALA A 71 -3.53 11.60 -5.21
C ALA A 71 -4.52 12.32 -6.14
N GLN A 72 -5.25 11.57 -6.97
CA GLN A 72 -6.25 12.12 -7.89
C GLN A 72 -7.38 12.84 -7.15
N SER A 73 -7.84 12.31 -6.02
CA SER A 73 -8.91 12.94 -5.22
C SER A 73 -8.50 14.30 -4.64
N LYS A 74 -7.20 14.54 -4.49
CA LYS A 74 -6.61 15.82 -4.03
C LYS A 74 -6.11 16.70 -5.19
N GLY A 75 -6.47 16.38 -6.45
CA GLY A 75 -6.08 17.13 -7.63
C GLY A 75 -4.67 16.83 -8.15
N GLY A 76 -4.02 15.79 -7.64
CA GLY A 76 -2.71 15.34 -8.12
C GLY A 76 -2.80 14.61 -9.47
N SER A 77 -1.78 14.78 -10.29
CA SER A 77 -1.60 14.04 -11.54
C SER A 77 -1.03 12.66 -11.26
N VAL A 78 -1.54 11.66 -11.95
CA VAL A 78 -1.06 10.28 -11.83
C VAL A 78 -0.66 9.76 -13.21
N LEU A 79 0.50 9.08 -13.29
CA LEU A 79 0.85 8.25 -14.43
C LEU A 79 1.11 6.83 -13.94
N PHE A 80 0.36 5.88 -14.48
CA PHE A 80 0.49 4.46 -14.18
C PHE A 80 1.17 3.75 -15.35
N ALA A 81 2.40 3.34 -15.16
CA ALA A 81 3.17 2.51 -16.07
C ALA A 81 2.96 1.03 -15.72
N ASP A 82 2.43 0.25 -16.64
CA ASP A 82 2.12 -1.17 -16.50
C ASP A 82 2.92 -2.01 -17.51
N PRO A 83 4.19 -2.33 -17.22
CA PRO A 83 5.01 -3.14 -18.11
C PRO A 83 4.50 -4.57 -18.32
N GLU A 84 3.69 -5.08 -17.39
CA GLU A 84 3.11 -6.42 -17.49
C GLU A 84 1.86 -6.44 -18.38
N GLY A 85 1.23 -5.29 -18.60
CA GLY A 85 -0.05 -5.19 -19.32
C GLY A 85 -1.20 -5.90 -18.62
N ARG A 86 -1.16 -5.99 -17.29
CA ARG A 86 -2.09 -6.81 -16.48
C ARG A 86 -3.05 -6.01 -15.64
N LEU A 87 -2.95 -4.69 -15.63
CA LEU A 87 -3.85 -3.86 -14.87
C LEU A 87 -5.26 -3.96 -15.43
N ASP A 88 -6.15 -4.57 -14.67
CA ASP A 88 -7.58 -4.50 -14.95
C ASP A 88 -8.10 -3.10 -14.58
N LYS A 89 -8.53 -2.35 -15.60
CA LYS A 89 -9.00 -0.96 -15.44
C LYS A 89 -10.29 -0.87 -14.63
N GLU A 90 -11.17 -1.85 -14.75
CA GLU A 90 -12.39 -1.91 -13.94
C GLU A 90 -12.05 -2.20 -12.48
N TYR A 91 -11.09 -3.11 -12.25
CA TYR A 91 -10.61 -3.40 -10.91
C TYR A 91 -9.91 -2.19 -10.28
N ALA A 92 -9.11 -1.43 -11.04
CA ALA A 92 -8.48 -0.20 -10.56
C ALA A 92 -9.52 0.86 -10.15
N ARG A 93 -10.66 0.94 -10.83
CA ARG A 93 -11.78 1.83 -10.46
C ARG A 93 -12.40 1.50 -9.10
N ILE A 94 -12.39 0.23 -8.70
CA ILE A 94 -12.85 -0.19 -7.36
C ILE A 94 -12.02 0.50 -6.26
N TYR A 95 -10.72 0.72 -6.51
CA TYR A 95 -9.86 1.48 -5.60
C TYR A 95 -10.00 3.00 -5.75
N GLY A 96 -10.93 3.47 -6.59
CA GLY A 96 -11.16 4.89 -6.86
C GLY A 96 -10.21 5.50 -7.88
N MET A 97 -9.31 4.73 -8.49
CA MET A 97 -8.37 5.22 -9.48
C MET A 97 -9.07 5.46 -10.84
N ASN A 98 -8.97 6.68 -11.35
CA ASN A 98 -9.46 7.04 -12.67
C ASN A 98 -8.36 6.82 -13.70
N ILE A 99 -8.55 5.81 -14.57
CA ILE A 99 -7.62 5.46 -15.65
C ILE A 99 -8.15 5.98 -16.98
N LYS A 100 -7.32 6.77 -17.66
CA LYS A 100 -7.53 7.29 -19.00
C LYS A 100 -6.31 7.00 -19.87
N ALA A 101 -6.42 7.23 -21.18
CA ALA A 101 -5.30 7.03 -22.10
C ALA A 101 -4.08 7.90 -21.79
N GLU A 102 -4.31 9.13 -21.29
CA GLU A 102 -3.24 10.07 -20.96
C GLU A 102 -2.48 9.73 -19.67
N ASN A 103 -3.04 8.92 -18.79
CA ASN A 103 -2.42 8.59 -17.49
C ASN A 103 -2.06 7.10 -17.33
N TYR A 104 -2.07 6.35 -18.43
CA TYR A 104 -1.71 4.94 -18.47
C TYR A 104 -0.75 4.66 -19.63
N ALA A 105 0.31 3.92 -19.36
CA ALA A 105 1.33 3.55 -20.35
C ALA A 105 1.85 2.14 -20.13
N GLN A 106 2.32 1.50 -21.18
CA GLN A 106 2.92 0.16 -21.15
C GLN A 106 4.35 0.23 -21.70
N PRO A 107 5.35 0.61 -20.86
CA PRO A 107 6.74 0.63 -21.29
C PRO A 107 7.32 -0.79 -21.38
N ASP A 108 8.07 -1.09 -22.43
CA ASP A 108 8.77 -2.36 -22.61
C ASP A 108 10.17 -2.32 -21.96
N PHE A 109 10.81 -1.14 -21.97
CA PHE A 109 12.21 -1.01 -21.58
C PHE A 109 12.42 -0.10 -20.37
N VAL A 110 13.48 -0.40 -19.61
CA VAL A 110 13.94 0.48 -18.51
C VAL A 110 14.21 1.91 -19.00
N THR A 111 14.69 2.06 -20.25
CA THR A 111 14.94 3.38 -20.88
C THR A 111 13.68 4.18 -21.11
N ASP A 112 12.58 3.52 -21.44
CA ASP A 112 11.28 4.18 -21.67
C ASP A 112 10.70 4.67 -20.34
N LEU A 113 10.79 3.83 -19.31
CA LEU A 113 10.42 4.24 -17.95
C LEU A 113 11.22 5.46 -17.47
N LEU A 114 12.55 5.48 -17.74
CA LEU A 114 13.41 6.64 -17.46
C LEU A 114 12.89 7.90 -18.14
N LYS A 115 12.56 7.80 -19.44
CA LYS A 115 12.06 8.92 -20.22
C LYS A 115 10.75 9.44 -19.68
N MET A 116 9.81 8.54 -19.36
CA MET A 116 8.51 8.89 -18.76
C MET A 116 8.67 9.65 -17.42
N ILE A 117 9.51 9.16 -16.49
CA ILE A 117 9.78 9.85 -15.22
C ILE A 117 10.45 11.21 -15.46
N TRP A 118 11.36 11.28 -16.44
CA TRP A 118 12.08 12.51 -16.75
C TRP A 118 11.19 13.58 -17.39
N GLU A 119 10.25 13.19 -18.24
CA GLU A 119 9.32 14.08 -18.92
C GLU A 119 8.09 14.41 -18.08
N PHE A 120 7.84 13.65 -16.99
CA PHE A 120 6.71 13.90 -16.11
C PHE A 120 6.82 15.30 -15.48
N LYS A 121 5.76 16.09 -15.69
CA LYS A 121 5.66 17.45 -15.15
C LYS A 121 4.83 17.39 -13.87
N SER A 122 5.46 17.58 -12.73
CA SER A 122 4.76 17.67 -11.45
C SER A 122 4.14 19.05 -11.25
N SER A 123 2.98 19.07 -10.61
CA SER A 123 2.29 20.27 -10.14
C SER A 123 3.05 20.91 -8.95
N GLU A 124 2.89 22.21 -8.76
CA GLU A 124 3.43 22.90 -7.58
C GLU A 124 2.47 22.79 -6.37
N ASN A 125 1.20 22.53 -6.61
CA ASN A 125 0.14 22.65 -5.60
C ASN A 125 -0.44 21.31 -5.12
N SER A 126 0.00 20.20 -5.68
CA SER A 126 -0.51 18.85 -5.33
C SER A 126 0.62 17.83 -5.26
N THR A 127 0.35 16.73 -4.61
CA THR A 127 1.23 15.55 -4.66
C THR A 127 0.89 14.74 -5.88
N ASP A 128 1.82 14.65 -6.81
CA ASP A 128 1.70 13.84 -8.01
C ASP A 128 2.33 12.47 -7.80
N VAL A 129 1.85 11.47 -8.54
CA VAL A 129 2.29 10.09 -8.37
C VAL A 129 2.64 9.44 -9.71
N PHE A 130 3.84 8.90 -9.80
CA PHE A 130 4.27 8.04 -10.87
C PHE A 130 4.39 6.61 -10.36
N ILE A 131 3.65 5.68 -10.94
CA ILE A 131 3.66 4.27 -10.55
C ILE A 131 4.26 3.43 -11.67
N ALA A 132 5.10 2.43 -11.34
CA ALA A 132 5.45 1.36 -12.25
C ALA A 132 5.20 0.00 -11.58
N ASP A 133 4.24 -0.75 -12.12
CA ASP A 133 3.78 -2.04 -11.61
C ASP A 133 3.83 -3.11 -12.73
N SER A 134 4.80 -4.02 -12.77
CA SER A 134 5.96 -4.13 -11.89
C SER A 134 7.25 -3.85 -12.70
N ILE A 135 8.26 -3.29 -12.03
CA ILE A 135 9.59 -3.10 -12.66
C ILE A 135 10.28 -4.42 -13.00
N ALA A 136 9.81 -5.53 -12.44
CA ALA A 136 10.31 -6.86 -12.76
C ALA A 136 10.10 -7.25 -14.23
N ALA A 137 9.02 -6.77 -14.84
CA ALA A 137 8.65 -7.08 -16.22
C ALA A 137 9.43 -6.29 -17.29
N LEU A 138 10.04 -5.16 -16.91
CA LEU A 138 10.82 -4.36 -17.87
C LEU A 138 12.02 -5.15 -18.41
N SER A 139 12.28 -5.00 -19.70
CA SER A 139 13.44 -5.56 -20.39
C SER A 139 14.50 -4.49 -20.67
N THR A 140 15.68 -4.91 -21.11
CA THR A 140 16.65 -4.02 -21.75
C THR A 140 16.61 -4.23 -23.27
N LYS A 141 16.98 -3.21 -24.05
CA LYS A 141 17.03 -3.35 -25.51
C LYS A 141 17.95 -4.50 -25.96
N MET A 142 19.03 -4.74 -25.20
CA MET A 142 19.96 -5.83 -25.52
C MET A 142 19.38 -7.22 -25.20
N GLU A 143 18.48 -7.34 -24.22
CA GLU A 143 17.77 -8.60 -23.94
C GLU A 143 16.87 -9.00 -25.10
N MET A 144 16.29 -8.03 -25.81
CA MET A 144 15.42 -8.27 -26.98
C MET A 144 16.21 -8.62 -28.25
N ASP A 145 17.44 -8.11 -28.36
CA ASP A 145 18.28 -8.29 -29.56
C ASP A 145 19.17 -9.55 -29.48
N SER A 146 19.18 -10.28 -28.36
CA SER A 146 20.06 -11.43 -28.16
C SER A 146 19.31 -12.71 -27.83
N ASP A 147 19.67 -13.78 -28.53
CA ASP A 147 19.18 -15.16 -28.28
C ASP A 147 19.76 -15.80 -27.00
N GLU A 148 20.72 -15.15 -26.32
CA GLU A 148 21.40 -15.68 -25.13
C GLU A 148 20.83 -15.13 -23.82
N GLY A 149 19.85 -15.83 -23.23
CA GLY A 149 19.11 -15.40 -22.04
C GLY A 149 19.87 -15.29 -20.71
N ASP A 150 21.03 -15.93 -20.53
CA ASP A 150 21.60 -16.17 -19.19
C ASP A 150 22.64 -15.15 -18.69
N LYS A 151 23.18 -14.28 -19.54
CA LYS A 151 24.21 -13.29 -19.14
C LYS A 151 23.67 -11.87 -18.87
N MET A 152 22.36 -11.64 -18.96
CA MET A 152 21.73 -10.32 -19.07
C MET A 152 21.23 -9.72 -17.76
N GLY A 153 21.09 -10.47 -16.67
CA GLY A 153 20.61 -9.93 -15.39
C GLY A 153 21.45 -8.78 -14.84
N GLY A 154 22.76 -8.77 -15.14
CA GLY A 154 23.65 -7.67 -14.78
C GLY A 154 23.40 -6.38 -15.55
N LYS A 155 22.93 -6.46 -16.80
CA LYS A 155 22.63 -5.29 -17.63
C LYS A 155 21.39 -4.55 -17.15
N LYS A 156 20.31 -5.27 -16.87
CA LYS A 156 19.09 -4.70 -16.31
C LYS A 156 19.37 -3.97 -14.99
N ALA A 157 20.17 -4.58 -14.10
CA ALA A 157 20.57 -3.94 -12.84
C ALA A 157 21.38 -2.65 -13.09
N LYS A 158 22.27 -2.63 -14.11
CA LYS A 158 23.04 -1.43 -14.50
C LYS A 158 22.13 -0.33 -15.05
N ASP A 159 21.18 -0.66 -15.91
CA ASP A 159 20.24 0.29 -16.50
C ASP A 159 19.30 0.88 -15.44
N LEU A 160 18.79 0.05 -14.52
CA LEU A 160 18.03 0.52 -13.36
C LEU A 160 18.87 1.43 -12.45
N HIS A 161 20.15 1.11 -12.19
CA HIS A 161 21.04 1.97 -11.43
C HIS A 161 21.25 3.32 -12.12
N GLN A 162 21.42 3.31 -13.45
CA GLN A 162 21.54 4.54 -14.23
C GLN A 162 20.26 5.38 -14.21
N LEU A 163 19.07 4.73 -14.34
CA LEU A 163 17.76 5.35 -14.20
C LEU A 163 17.67 6.08 -12.86
N MET A 164 17.90 5.38 -11.78
CA MET A 164 17.78 5.95 -10.44
C MET A 164 18.75 7.10 -10.21
N ARG A 165 20.03 6.94 -10.60
CA ARG A 165 21.02 7.99 -10.45
C ARG A 165 20.66 9.29 -11.21
N LYS A 166 20.03 9.18 -12.37
CA LYS A 166 19.59 10.33 -13.16
C LYS A 166 18.34 11.00 -12.59
N THR A 167 17.38 10.21 -12.09
CA THR A 167 16.05 10.70 -11.72
C THR A 167 15.93 11.12 -10.28
N CYS A 168 16.66 10.52 -9.32
CA CYS A 168 16.51 10.78 -7.90
C CYS A 168 16.64 12.26 -7.52
N ARG A 169 17.59 13.00 -8.13
CA ARG A 169 17.76 14.43 -7.86
C ARG A 169 16.60 15.28 -8.36
N LYS A 170 16.00 14.90 -9.51
CA LYS A 170 14.82 15.57 -10.02
C LYS A 170 13.61 15.29 -9.13
N ILE A 171 13.42 14.03 -8.77
CA ILE A 171 12.33 13.61 -7.86
C ILE A 171 12.42 14.35 -6.53
N ALA A 172 13.61 14.39 -5.91
CA ALA A 172 13.82 15.06 -4.62
C ALA A 172 13.53 16.57 -4.64
N LYS A 173 13.47 17.21 -5.81
CA LYS A 173 13.14 18.63 -5.97
C LYS A 173 11.71 18.89 -6.47
N SER A 174 10.89 17.86 -6.57
CA SER A 174 9.54 17.95 -7.10
C SER A 174 8.52 17.40 -6.12
N ASN A 175 7.25 17.73 -6.30
CA ASN A 175 6.14 17.19 -5.53
C ASN A 175 5.69 15.82 -6.07
N LEU A 176 6.62 15.03 -6.56
CA LEU A 176 6.40 13.75 -7.20
C LEU A 176 6.79 12.60 -6.26
N LEU A 177 5.85 11.70 -6.01
CA LEU A 177 6.11 10.37 -5.48
C LEU A 177 6.33 9.40 -6.64
N VAL A 178 7.48 8.73 -6.69
CA VAL A 178 7.72 7.63 -7.63
C VAL A 178 7.61 6.31 -6.88
N ALA A 179 6.63 5.49 -7.22
CA ALA A 179 6.34 4.23 -6.55
C ALA A 179 6.54 3.05 -7.51
N PHE A 180 7.35 2.08 -7.10
CA PHE A 180 7.60 0.85 -7.85
C PHE A 180 7.04 -0.36 -7.09
N SER A 181 6.37 -1.26 -7.82
CA SER A 181 6.17 -2.60 -7.30
C SER A 181 7.29 -3.54 -7.75
N ASN A 182 7.56 -4.55 -6.93
CA ASN A 182 8.51 -5.59 -7.23
C ASN A 182 8.04 -6.95 -6.66
N GLN A 183 8.52 -8.04 -7.24
CA GLN A 183 8.20 -9.38 -6.76
C GLN A 183 9.33 -9.90 -5.89
N LEU A 184 9.02 -10.80 -4.97
CA LEU A 184 10.01 -11.58 -4.22
C LEU A 184 10.26 -12.88 -4.97
N HIS A 185 11.54 -13.16 -5.23
CA HIS A 185 12.00 -14.45 -5.72
C HIS A 185 12.86 -15.13 -4.66
N ASP A 186 12.76 -16.44 -4.57
CA ASP A 186 13.63 -17.23 -3.73
C ASP A 186 15.07 -17.14 -4.23
N SER A 187 15.99 -16.89 -3.33
CA SER A 187 17.41 -16.87 -3.61
C SER A 187 18.00 -18.27 -3.37
N MET A 188 18.64 -18.84 -4.37
CA MET A 188 19.38 -20.11 -4.24
C MET A 188 20.67 -19.97 -3.41
N SER A 189 20.93 -18.81 -2.80
CA SER A 189 22.13 -18.60 -2.00
C SER A 189 22.05 -19.33 -0.68
N ALA A 190 23.03 -20.20 -0.41
CA ALA A 190 23.17 -20.89 0.88
C ALA A 190 23.53 -19.93 2.04
N TYR A 191 24.01 -18.74 1.74
CA TYR A 191 24.39 -17.69 2.70
C TYR A 191 23.68 -16.38 2.37
N GLY A 192 22.98 -15.76 3.33
CA GLY A 192 22.31 -14.48 3.21
C GLY A 192 20.79 -14.55 3.22
N SER A 193 20.12 -13.50 2.74
CA SER A 193 18.66 -13.45 2.67
C SER A 193 18.14 -14.50 1.67
N ARG A 194 17.17 -15.31 2.09
CA ARG A 194 16.53 -16.34 1.26
C ARG A 194 15.68 -15.75 0.13
N THR A 195 15.41 -14.47 0.16
CA THR A 195 14.57 -13.80 -0.85
C THR A 195 15.28 -12.56 -1.39
N ARG A 196 15.14 -12.30 -2.70
CA ARG A 196 15.66 -11.13 -3.39
C ARG A 196 14.60 -10.53 -4.29
N THR A 197 14.66 -9.21 -4.50
CA THR A 197 13.86 -8.52 -5.51
C THR A 197 14.63 -8.48 -6.83
N PRO A 198 13.98 -8.71 -8.00
CA PRO A 198 14.57 -8.51 -9.31
C PRO A 198 15.12 -7.09 -9.49
N GLY A 199 16.10 -6.93 -10.41
CA GLY A 199 16.72 -5.63 -10.67
C GLY A 199 17.92 -5.29 -9.80
N GLY A 200 18.42 -6.27 -9.01
CA GLY A 200 19.65 -6.12 -8.22
C GLY A 200 19.51 -5.14 -7.06
N HIS A 201 20.62 -4.44 -6.74
CA HIS A 201 20.67 -3.53 -5.60
C HIS A 201 20.24 -2.08 -5.90
N ALA A 202 19.90 -1.75 -7.16
CA ALA A 202 19.63 -0.37 -7.56
C ALA A 202 18.42 0.21 -6.81
N ILE A 203 17.26 -0.43 -6.92
CA ILE A 203 16.05 0.08 -6.25
C ILE A 203 16.20 0.07 -4.73
N PRO A 204 16.61 -1.04 -4.08
CA PRO A 204 16.89 -1.05 -2.64
C PRO A 204 17.84 0.06 -2.16
N PHE A 205 18.82 0.42 -2.97
CA PHE A 205 19.80 1.47 -2.63
C PHE A 205 19.17 2.86 -2.70
N TYR A 206 18.48 3.20 -3.79
CA TYR A 206 17.96 4.54 -4.05
C TYR A 206 16.59 4.81 -3.42
N ALA A 207 15.77 3.79 -3.16
CA ALA A 207 14.48 3.98 -2.53
C ALA A 207 14.63 4.57 -1.12
N SER A 208 13.91 5.65 -0.86
CA SER A 208 13.79 6.28 0.45
C SER A 208 12.86 5.52 1.37
N LEU A 209 11.85 4.85 0.80
CA LEU A 209 10.87 4.05 1.51
C LEU A 209 10.76 2.67 0.85
N ARG A 210 10.88 1.61 1.64
CA ARG A 210 10.68 0.23 1.18
C ARG A 210 9.68 -0.49 2.06
N LEU A 211 8.62 -0.96 1.44
CA LEU A 211 7.49 -1.64 2.06
C LEU A 211 7.46 -3.10 1.65
N GLU A 212 7.56 -4.01 2.62
CA GLU A 212 7.33 -5.44 2.42
C GLU A 212 5.89 -5.78 2.77
N ILE A 213 5.14 -6.33 1.83
CA ILE A 213 3.78 -6.80 2.08
C ILE A 213 3.72 -8.32 2.15
N LYS A 214 3.11 -8.83 3.22
CA LYS A 214 2.92 -10.25 3.47
C LYS A 214 1.48 -10.54 3.86
N VAL A 215 0.83 -11.43 3.14
CA VAL A 215 -0.51 -11.94 3.50
C VAL A 215 -0.38 -12.80 4.75
N ILE A 216 -1.22 -12.53 5.74
CA ILE A 216 -1.30 -13.28 7.00
C ILE A 216 -2.45 -14.27 6.95
N ARG A 217 -3.59 -13.81 6.43
CA ARG A 217 -4.84 -14.58 6.44
C ARG A 217 -5.70 -14.23 5.23
N MET A 218 -6.39 -15.23 4.70
CA MET A 218 -7.51 -15.03 3.77
C MET A 218 -8.75 -14.64 4.57
N ILE A 219 -9.53 -13.70 4.06
CA ILE A 219 -10.84 -13.37 4.60
C ILE A 219 -11.85 -14.25 3.89
N GLU A 220 -12.56 -15.05 4.66
CA GLU A 220 -13.53 -16.02 4.16
C GLU A 220 -14.92 -15.65 4.67
N GLU A 221 -15.89 -15.65 3.78
CA GLU A 221 -17.29 -15.45 4.11
C GLU A 221 -18.08 -16.71 3.78
N GLU A 222 -18.98 -17.08 4.70
CA GLU A 222 -19.90 -18.16 4.51
C GLU A 222 -21.27 -17.62 4.10
N LEU A 223 -21.79 -18.12 3.00
CA LEU A 223 -23.15 -17.83 2.54
C LEU A 223 -24.01 -19.09 2.62
N SER A 224 -25.16 -19.02 3.27
CA SER A 224 -26.20 -20.02 3.11
C SER A 224 -26.94 -19.73 1.80
N VAL A 225 -26.89 -20.65 0.85
CA VAL A 225 -27.63 -20.51 -0.44
C VAL A 225 -29.13 -20.48 -0.14
N ASP A 226 -29.74 -19.32 -0.38
CA ASP A 226 -31.15 -19.13 -0.11
C ASP A 226 -32.01 -20.02 -1.05
N ARG A 227 -33.11 -20.54 -0.52
CA ARG A 227 -34.04 -21.38 -1.28
C ARG A 227 -34.60 -20.69 -2.54
N ALA A 228 -34.62 -19.37 -2.58
CA ALA A 228 -35.02 -18.58 -3.73
C ALA A 228 -34.13 -18.81 -4.96
N ILE A 229 -32.80 -18.86 -4.77
CA ILE A 229 -31.84 -19.14 -5.86
C ILE A 229 -31.96 -20.58 -6.34
N LEU A 230 -32.20 -21.53 -5.42
CA LEU A 230 -32.46 -22.94 -5.77
C LEU A 230 -33.85 -23.15 -6.39
N GLY A 231 -34.81 -22.27 -6.09
CA GLY A 231 -36.17 -22.30 -6.69
C GLY A 231 -36.12 -22.04 -8.19
N SER A 232 -35.35 -21.05 -8.64
CA SER A 232 -35.21 -20.73 -10.07
C SER A 232 -34.53 -21.87 -10.87
N ILE A 233 -33.67 -22.66 -10.23
CA ILE A 233 -33.06 -23.86 -10.85
C ILE A 233 -34.06 -25.04 -10.89
N ARG A 234 -34.97 -25.13 -9.90
CA ARG A 234 -35.97 -26.20 -9.84
C ARG A 234 -37.06 -26.08 -10.92
N GLU A 235 -37.36 -24.89 -11.38
CA GLU A 235 -38.30 -24.70 -12.50
C GLU A 235 -37.72 -25.17 -13.84
N THR A 236 -36.40 -25.30 -13.96
CA THR A 236 -35.74 -25.76 -15.19
C THR A 236 -35.40 -27.24 -15.17
N VAL A 237 -35.36 -27.87 -13.98
CA VAL A 237 -35.06 -29.32 -13.82
C VAL A 237 -36.15 -29.97 -12.96
N VAL A 238 -36.93 -30.88 -13.54
CA VAL A 238 -37.88 -31.72 -12.80
C VAL A 238 -37.09 -32.69 -11.93
N LEU A 239 -36.81 -32.30 -10.68
CA LEU A 239 -36.21 -33.16 -9.68
C LEU A 239 -37.30 -34.07 -9.09
N THR A 240 -37.39 -35.29 -9.60
CA THR A 240 -38.15 -36.38 -8.98
C THR A 240 -37.34 -36.96 -7.84
N GLY A 241 -37.67 -36.61 -6.60
CA GLY A 241 -37.04 -37.21 -5.42
C GLY A 241 -37.39 -36.49 -4.13
N SER A 242 -37.95 -37.21 -3.20
CA SER A 242 -38.42 -36.81 -1.87
C SER A 242 -37.25 -36.58 -0.91
N ASP A 243 -36.49 -35.47 -1.06
CA ASP A 243 -35.53 -35.07 -0.05
C ASP A 243 -36.04 -33.86 0.75
N LYS A 244 -36.95 -34.21 1.67
CA LYS A 244 -37.28 -33.32 2.80
C LYS A 244 -36.12 -33.32 3.80
N LYS A 245 -35.51 -32.15 4.01
CA LYS A 245 -34.49 -31.81 5.02
C LYS A 245 -33.05 -32.17 4.69
N SER A 246 -32.48 -31.64 3.65
CA SER A 246 -31.07 -31.30 3.69
C SER A 246 -30.91 -29.83 4.15
N ALA A 247 -30.20 -29.61 5.26
CA ALA A 247 -29.82 -28.26 5.66
C ALA A 247 -29.09 -27.60 4.49
N ALA A 248 -29.43 -26.36 4.16
CA ALA A 248 -28.75 -25.61 3.10
C ALA A 248 -27.22 -25.68 3.31
N LYS A 249 -26.52 -26.22 2.31
CA LYS A 249 -25.08 -26.37 2.38
C LYS A 249 -24.46 -24.96 2.41
N LYS A 250 -23.74 -24.66 3.45
CA LYS A 250 -22.98 -23.41 3.52
C LYS A 250 -21.89 -23.47 2.46
N ILE A 251 -21.79 -22.40 1.67
CA ILE A 251 -20.73 -22.21 0.68
C ILE A 251 -19.83 -21.13 1.24
N SER A 252 -18.54 -21.42 1.33
CA SER A 252 -17.55 -20.43 1.70
C SER A 252 -16.85 -19.86 0.47
N LYS A 253 -16.51 -18.57 0.51
CA LYS A 253 -15.76 -17.88 -0.53
C LYS A 253 -14.74 -16.97 0.11
N ILE A 254 -13.53 -16.95 -0.45
CA ILE A 254 -12.51 -15.96 -0.09
C ILE A 254 -12.95 -14.62 -0.69
N THR A 255 -13.19 -13.63 0.18
CA THR A 255 -13.67 -12.30 -0.19
C THR A 255 -12.61 -11.23 -0.02
N GLY A 256 -11.44 -11.58 0.54
CA GLY A 256 -10.35 -10.64 0.72
C GLY A 256 -9.11 -11.24 1.37
N VAL A 257 -8.17 -10.39 1.70
CA VAL A 257 -6.94 -10.75 2.40
C VAL A 257 -6.65 -9.79 3.54
N GLU A 258 -6.12 -10.32 4.63
CA GLU A 258 -5.43 -9.54 5.66
C GLU A 258 -3.94 -9.68 5.45
N ALA A 259 -3.28 -8.55 5.31
CA ALA A 259 -1.84 -8.45 5.10
C ALA A 259 -1.20 -7.59 6.19
N VAL A 260 0.10 -7.79 6.41
CA VAL A 260 0.95 -6.85 7.15
C VAL A 260 1.90 -6.21 6.17
N VAL A 261 1.98 -4.89 6.23
CA VAL A 261 3.01 -4.11 5.56
C VAL A 261 4.07 -3.75 6.57
N ARG A 262 5.31 -4.14 6.31
CA ARG A 262 6.49 -3.82 7.12
C ARG A 262 7.35 -2.79 6.41
N ILE A 263 7.73 -1.75 7.11
CA ILE A 263 8.68 -0.74 6.63
C ILE A 263 10.09 -1.28 6.84
N VAL A 264 10.72 -1.80 5.79
CA VAL A 264 12.07 -2.40 5.89
C VAL A 264 13.20 -1.40 5.69
N LYS A 265 12.88 -0.26 5.09
CA LYS A 265 13.78 0.89 4.95
C LYS A 265 12.96 2.16 4.94
N SER A 266 13.39 3.17 5.68
CA SER A 266 12.80 4.50 5.64
C SER A 266 13.87 5.57 5.87
N THR A 267 13.79 6.66 5.09
CA THR A 267 14.43 7.95 5.37
C THR A 267 13.38 9.01 5.73
N VAL A 268 12.12 8.60 5.79
CA VAL A 268 10.95 9.44 6.07
C VAL A 268 10.75 9.57 7.58
N ASP A 269 10.71 8.44 8.26
CA ASP A 269 10.49 8.31 9.71
C ASP A 269 11.17 7.02 10.20
N ASP A 270 10.93 6.61 11.44
CA ASP A 270 11.52 5.41 12.01
C ASP A 270 11.19 4.15 11.19
N PRO A 271 12.20 3.37 10.78
CA PRO A 271 11.98 2.11 10.06
C PRO A 271 11.47 1.00 10.98
N PHE A 272 11.12 -0.14 10.37
CA PHE A 272 10.71 -1.40 11.02
C PHE A 272 9.34 -1.40 11.67
N ARG A 273 8.57 -0.31 11.56
CA ARG A 273 7.15 -0.31 11.92
C ARG A 273 6.37 -1.24 11.00
N THR A 274 5.26 -1.73 11.52
CA THR A 274 4.33 -2.61 10.79
C THR A 274 2.93 -2.06 10.86
N ALA A 275 2.18 -2.21 9.77
CA ALA A 275 0.78 -1.84 9.69
C ALA A 275 -0.06 -3.01 9.16
N PRO A 276 -1.14 -3.40 9.83
CA PRO A 276 -2.13 -4.30 9.24
C PRO A 276 -2.90 -3.57 8.15
N VAL A 277 -3.12 -4.24 7.03
CA VAL A 277 -3.93 -3.75 5.92
C VAL A 277 -4.94 -4.82 5.53
N ARG A 278 -6.20 -4.42 5.37
CA ARG A 278 -7.27 -5.29 4.90
C ARG A 278 -7.64 -4.90 3.47
N ILE A 279 -7.70 -5.87 2.59
CA ILE A 279 -8.06 -5.68 1.18
C ILE A 279 -9.25 -6.59 0.88
N LEU A 280 -10.41 -6.00 0.57
CA LEU A 280 -11.61 -6.73 0.20
C LEU A 280 -11.78 -6.73 -1.31
N PHE A 281 -12.03 -7.89 -1.88
CA PHE A 281 -12.26 -8.04 -3.32
C PHE A 281 -13.59 -7.38 -3.71
N GLY A 282 -13.54 -6.51 -4.72
CA GLY A 282 -14.71 -5.73 -5.13
C GLY A 282 -15.00 -4.48 -4.28
N TYR A 283 -14.19 -4.20 -3.24
CA TYR A 283 -14.34 -3.01 -2.40
C TYR A 283 -13.07 -2.15 -2.36
N GLY A 284 -11.90 -2.77 -2.18
CA GLY A 284 -10.63 -2.07 -2.06
C GLY A 284 -10.00 -2.18 -0.66
N ILE A 285 -9.33 -1.11 -0.22
CA ILE A 285 -8.74 -1.06 1.13
C ILE A 285 -9.86 -0.85 2.16
N ASP A 286 -10.03 -1.81 3.05
CA ASP A 286 -10.97 -1.75 4.19
C ASP A 286 -10.29 -1.05 5.39
N ASP A 287 -10.24 0.27 5.33
CA ASP A 287 -9.63 1.10 6.38
C ASP A 287 -10.47 1.09 7.66
N VAL A 288 -11.79 1.17 7.54
CA VAL A 288 -12.72 1.15 8.70
C VAL A 288 -12.55 -0.14 9.48
N GLY A 289 -12.59 -1.27 8.79
CA GLY A 289 -12.44 -2.55 9.43
C GLY A 289 -11.07 -2.77 10.06
N ALA A 290 -9.99 -2.36 9.39
CA ALA A 290 -8.64 -2.42 9.93
C ALA A 290 -8.49 -1.58 11.20
N ASN A 291 -9.02 -0.36 11.19
CA ASN A 291 -8.99 0.58 12.31
C ASN A 291 -9.76 0.05 13.54
N LEU A 292 -10.97 -0.45 13.35
CA LEU A 292 -11.77 -1.05 14.42
C LEU A 292 -11.08 -2.27 15.05
N GLN A 293 -10.50 -3.14 14.23
CA GLN A 293 -9.79 -4.33 14.70
C GLN A 293 -8.51 -3.95 15.45
N TRP A 294 -7.77 -2.96 14.95
CA TRP A 294 -6.56 -2.46 15.58
C TRP A 294 -6.84 -1.83 16.94
N LEU A 295 -7.83 -0.91 17.04
CA LEU A 295 -8.23 -0.31 18.30
C LEU A 295 -8.63 -1.35 19.34
N LYS A 296 -9.45 -2.33 18.94
CA LYS A 296 -9.84 -3.43 19.82
C LYS A 296 -8.64 -4.19 20.38
N THR A 297 -7.67 -4.50 19.50
CA THR A 297 -6.49 -5.28 19.86
C THR A 297 -5.56 -4.51 20.78
N VAL A 298 -5.24 -3.26 20.42
CA VAL A 298 -4.28 -2.43 21.16
C VAL A 298 -4.81 -2.00 22.51
N ALA A 299 -6.10 -1.68 22.58
CA ALA A 299 -6.73 -1.31 23.85
C ALA A 299 -7.18 -2.52 24.71
N GLY A 300 -6.98 -3.76 24.23
CA GLY A 300 -7.38 -4.98 24.94
C GLY A 300 -8.90 -5.10 25.17
N LEU A 301 -9.71 -4.53 24.27
CA LEU A 301 -11.16 -4.47 24.41
C LEU A 301 -11.82 -5.79 24.02
N SER A 302 -12.87 -6.17 24.75
CA SER A 302 -13.73 -7.31 24.38
C SER A 302 -14.69 -6.99 23.23
N LYS A 303 -15.03 -5.71 23.07
CA LYS A 303 -15.96 -5.18 22.05
C LYS A 303 -15.24 -4.26 21.07
N TYR A 304 -15.88 -3.98 19.93
CA TYR A 304 -15.43 -2.98 18.98
C TYR A 304 -15.88 -1.59 19.39
N LEU A 305 -14.98 -0.65 19.57
CA LEU A 305 -15.27 0.74 19.85
C LEU A 305 -15.40 1.51 18.53
N ALA A 306 -16.62 1.88 18.18
CA ALA A 306 -16.95 2.64 16.98
C ALA A 306 -17.23 4.09 17.37
N VAL A 307 -16.16 4.88 17.56
CA VAL A 307 -16.14 6.28 17.98
C VAL A 307 -16.75 6.48 19.39
N ASP A 308 -18.07 6.52 19.48
CA ASP A 308 -18.83 6.82 20.71
C ASP A 308 -19.68 5.64 21.20
N LYS A 309 -19.66 4.52 20.46
CA LYS A 309 -20.50 3.34 20.76
C LYS A 309 -19.73 2.04 20.65
N GLU A 310 -20.07 1.08 21.52
CA GLU A 310 -19.48 -0.25 21.53
C GLU A 310 -20.38 -1.29 20.87
N PHE A 311 -19.75 -2.22 20.14
CA PHE A 311 -20.43 -3.31 19.46
C PHE A 311 -19.75 -4.66 19.72
N ILE A 312 -20.56 -5.71 19.93
CA ILE A 312 -20.07 -7.09 20.05
C ILE A 312 -19.71 -7.63 18.67
N ARG A 313 -20.54 -7.34 17.66
CA ARG A 313 -20.36 -7.83 16.28
C ARG A 313 -19.59 -6.84 15.44
N TYR A 314 -18.57 -7.34 14.77
CA TYR A 314 -17.71 -6.57 13.88
C TYR A 314 -18.48 -5.82 12.80
N GLN A 315 -19.35 -6.53 12.05
CA GLN A 315 -20.13 -5.92 10.97
C GLN A 315 -21.06 -4.81 11.47
N SER A 316 -21.63 -4.95 12.67
CA SER A 316 -22.48 -3.90 13.25
C SER A 316 -21.70 -2.62 13.58
N ALA A 317 -20.41 -2.77 13.95
CA ALA A 317 -19.55 -1.61 14.17
C ALA A 317 -19.20 -0.90 12.85
N ILE A 318 -18.90 -1.66 11.78
CA ILE A 318 -18.65 -1.09 10.45
C ILE A 318 -19.89 -0.35 9.96
N ASN A 319 -21.05 -1.01 9.93
CA ASN A 319 -22.30 -0.39 9.47
C ASN A 319 -22.60 0.91 10.22
N TYR A 320 -22.37 0.95 11.53
CA TYR A 320 -22.58 2.16 12.32
C TYR A 320 -21.65 3.31 11.90
N ILE A 321 -20.37 3.03 11.66
CA ILE A 321 -19.41 4.04 11.19
C ILE A 321 -19.84 4.59 9.83
N GLU A 322 -20.22 3.72 8.88
CA GLU A 322 -20.64 4.10 7.53
C GLU A 322 -21.96 4.87 7.52
N GLU A 323 -22.98 4.39 8.26
CA GLU A 323 -24.30 5.07 8.37
C GLU A 323 -24.20 6.47 9.00
N MET A 324 -23.28 6.64 9.94
CA MET A 324 -23.06 7.92 10.61
C MET A 324 -22.05 8.83 9.92
N ASN A 325 -21.39 8.35 8.84
CA ASN A 325 -20.26 9.01 8.15
C ASN A 325 -19.14 9.36 9.16
N TYR A 326 -18.78 8.42 10.03
CA TYR A 326 -17.79 8.60 11.10
C TYR A 326 -16.39 8.13 10.73
N GLU A 327 -16.09 7.84 9.46
CA GLU A 327 -14.79 7.37 8.99
C GLU A 327 -13.66 8.32 9.40
N LYS A 328 -13.88 9.62 9.24
CA LYS A 328 -12.91 10.64 9.64
C LYS A 328 -12.70 10.67 11.15
N LYS A 329 -13.77 10.60 11.94
CA LYS A 329 -13.68 10.55 13.41
C LYS A 329 -12.96 9.29 13.91
N LEU A 330 -13.20 8.15 13.24
CA LEU A 330 -12.51 6.91 13.56
C LEU A 330 -11.01 7.03 13.28
N ARG A 331 -10.62 7.62 12.14
CA ARG A 331 -9.21 7.91 11.83
C ARG A 331 -8.55 8.81 12.86
N GLU A 332 -9.22 9.89 13.27
CA GLU A 332 -8.75 10.80 14.31
C GLU A 332 -8.54 10.04 15.65
N GLN A 333 -9.46 9.16 16.01
CA GLN A 333 -9.36 8.34 17.21
C GLN A 333 -8.18 7.36 17.15
N VAL A 334 -8.00 6.68 16.02
CA VAL A 334 -6.86 5.79 15.77
C VAL A 334 -5.55 6.56 15.85
N SER A 335 -5.48 7.71 15.19
CA SER A 335 -4.31 8.58 15.19
C SER A 335 -3.96 9.03 16.61
N TYR A 336 -4.95 9.43 17.41
CA TYR A 336 -4.74 9.82 18.80
C TYR A 336 -4.14 8.68 19.64
N VAL A 337 -4.70 7.48 19.55
CA VAL A 337 -4.18 6.30 20.27
C VAL A 337 -2.78 5.94 19.80
N TRP A 338 -2.54 5.97 18.48
CA TRP A 338 -1.24 5.67 17.89
C TRP A 338 -0.15 6.63 18.40
N HIS A 339 -0.43 7.94 18.39
CA HIS A 339 0.50 8.97 18.90
C HIS A 339 0.76 8.81 20.39
N GLY A 340 -0.26 8.44 21.18
CA GLY A 340 -0.08 8.15 22.59
C GLY A 340 0.91 7.00 22.83
N ILE A 341 0.78 5.93 22.06
CA ILE A 341 1.69 4.78 22.12
C ILE A 341 3.12 5.18 21.75
N GLU A 342 3.30 5.90 20.64
CA GLU A 342 4.62 6.36 20.18
C GLU A 342 5.26 7.32 21.20
N HIS A 343 4.46 8.20 21.80
CA HIS A 343 4.92 9.09 22.87
C HIS A 343 5.43 8.28 24.08
N ASP A 344 4.66 7.29 24.55
CA ASP A 344 5.03 6.46 25.69
C ASP A 344 6.33 5.68 25.45
N PHE A 345 6.53 5.17 24.22
CA PHE A 345 7.79 4.52 23.86
C PHE A 345 8.98 5.49 23.88
N ARG A 346 8.80 6.73 23.44
CA ARG A 346 9.86 7.76 23.48
C ARG A 346 10.22 8.17 24.90
N GLU A 347 9.21 8.36 25.77
CA GLU A 347 9.44 8.72 27.17
C GLU A 347 10.14 7.59 27.95
N ARG A 348 9.82 6.34 27.64
CA ARG A 348 10.47 5.16 28.23
C ARG A 348 11.87 4.90 27.68
N SER A 349 12.31 5.61 26.65
CA SER A 349 13.66 5.48 26.12
C SER A 349 14.66 5.88 27.20
N LEU A 350 15.40 4.90 27.71
CA LEU A 350 16.34 5.04 28.83
C LEU A 350 17.57 5.91 28.53
N ARG A 351 17.76 6.32 27.28
CA ARG A 351 18.94 7.07 26.85
C ARG A 351 18.52 8.38 26.22
N LYS A 352 18.80 9.48 26.90
CA LYS A 352 18.73 10.80 26.28
C LYS A 352 19.84 10.95 25.21
N PRO A 353 19.59 11.67 24.11
CA PRO A 353 20.63 11.98 23.14
C PRO A 353 21.83 12.62 23.85
N LYS A 354 23.03 12.15 23.54
CA LYS A 354 24.24 12.82 24.02
C LYS A 354 24.28 14.20 23.36
N GLN A 355 24.22 15.24 24.16
CA GLN A 355 24.58 16.56 23.68
C GLN A 355 26.10 16.56 23.56
N PHE A 356 26.61 16.60 22.34
CA PHE A 356 28.00 16.89 22.09
C PHE A 356 28.13 18.41 22.23
N LEU A 357 28.81 18.85 23.31
CA LEU A 357 29.23 20.23 23.52
C LEU A 357 30.35 20.57 22.53
#